data_6c26ad32bb6b7647d0c3ae51b8d569e8
#
_entry.id   6c26ad32bb6b7647d0c3ae51b8d569e8
#
_cell.length_a   1.000
_cell.length_b   1.000
_cell.length_c   1.000
_cell.angle_alpha   90.00
_cell.angle_beta   90.00
_cell.angle_gamma   90.00
#
_symmetry.space_group_name_H-M   'P 1'
#
loop_
_entity.id
_entity.type
_entity.pdbx_description
1 polymer ?
#
loop_
_entity_poly.entity_id
_entity_poly.type
_entity_poly.pdbx_seq_one_letter_code
_entity_poly.pdbx_strand_id
1 'polypeptide(L)'
;MIRLKQFQKTKEQDFFFTWHFQRKISGLTALVLKNTFITPNQITMLSILIGLYSFYYFFQGGAKNDLIGILLYQLSFLLDCVDGDLARLRGNNKVKLSGMYFDYFRALLLEPLLPVFLAIGLAMYGYSELLVLLLVVVSFWRWVPQFSREHIVIRQLSRNQNLVQNPQLFVDMPKGIGKGNKSLAGLMSKLIIIFWGLPIGLMNTITVLAFVGVYFLSVVQYHEIKFIYLILLAIFYLIHFLKASISEYKLLDEFWK
;
A
#
# COMPACT_ATOMS: atom_id res chain seq x y z
N MET A 1 -28.16 -15.40 7.80
CA MET A 1 -27.15 -15.21 6.70
C MET A 1 -26.28 -13.99 7.03
N ILE A 2 -24.97 -14.18 7.24
CA ILE A 2 -24.06 -13.06 7.58
C ILE A 2 -23.83 -12.22 6.32
N ARG A 3 -24.13 -10.91 6.40
CA ARG A 3 -23.88 -10.01 5.26
C ARG A 3 -22.42 -9.58 5.27
N LEU A 4 -21.72 -9.68 4.14
CA LEU A 4 -20.30 -9.29 3.98
C LEU A 4 -20.02 -7.90 4.55
N LYS A 5 -20.93 -6.95 4.38
CA LYS A 5 -20.82 -5.57 4.87
C LYS A 5 -20.71 -5.42 6.39
N GLN A 6 -21.01 -6.48 7.16
CA GLN A 6 -20.99 -6.40 8.63
C GLN A 6 -19.60 -6.47 9.23
N PHE A 7 -18.64 -7.05 8.52
CA PHE A 7 -17.26 -7.23 9.01
C PHE A 7 -16.18 -6.66 8.09
N GLN A 8 -16.56 -6.15 6.92
CA GLN A 8 -15.62 -5.49 5.99
C GLN A 8 -15.46 -4.00 6.32
N LYS A 9 -14.33 -3.41 5.91
CA LYS A 9 -14.16 -1.95 5.93
C LYS A 9 -15.22 -1.29 5.08
N THR A 10 -15.54 -0.02 5.37
CA THR A 10 -16.52 0.76 4.57
C THR A 10 -15.88 1.24 3.26
N LYS A 11 -16.74 1.63 2.30
CA LYS A 11 -16.29 2.13 0.99
C LYS A 11 -15.38 3.36 1.09
N GLU A 12 -15.60 4.18 2.12
CA GLU A 12 -14.82 5.40 2.38
C GLU A 12 -13.42 5.10 2.92
N GLN A 13 -13.21 3.89 3.44
CA GLN A 13 -11.95 3.46 4.04
C GLN A 13 -11.05 2.69 3.08
N ASP A 14 -11.57 2.33 1.90
CA ASP A 14 -10.85 1.52 0.92
C ASP A 14 -10.67 2.24 -0.42
N PHE A 15 -9.67 1.83 -1.17
CA PHE A 15 -9.49 2.28 -2.56
C PHE A 15 -10.55 1.64 -3.48
N PHE A 16 -10.87 2.34 -4.57
CA PHE A 16 -11.90 1.90 -5.52
C PHE A 16 -11.72 0.44 -5.98
N PHE A 17 -10.53 0.05 -6.42
CA PHE A 17 -10.24 -1.29 -6.91
C PHE A 17 -10.32 -2.34 -5.79
N THR A 18 -9.76 -2.04 -4.62
CA THR A 18 -9.85 -2.90 -3.44
C THR A 18 -11.28 -3.16 -3.04
N TRP A 19 -12.11 -2.11 -2.96
CA TRP A 19 -13.51 -2.24 -2.58
C TRP A 19 -14.33 -3.07 -3.57
N HIS A 20 -14.16 -2.85 -4.90
CA HIS A 20 -15.02 -3.48 -5.90
C HIS A 20 -14.61 -4.92 -6.22
N PHE A 21 -13.33 -5.27 -6.11
CA PHE A 21 -12.81 -6.59 -6.46
C PHE A 21 -12.27 -7.35 -5.26
N GLN A 22 -11.26 -6.85 -4.60
CA GLN A 22 -10.53 -7.59 -3.58
C GLN A 22 -11.38 -7.84 -2.34
N ARG A 23 -12.18 -6.89 -1.88
CA ARG A 23 -13.07 -7.07 -0.71
C ARG A 23 -14.14 -8.13 -0.91
N LYS A 24 -14.64 -8.32 -2.12
CA LYS A 24 -15.60 -9.39 -2.38
C LYS A 24 -14.97 -10.76 -2.22
N ILE A 25 -13.77 -10.93 -2.79
CA ILE A 25 -13.02 -12.18 -2.71
C ILE A 25 -12.56 -12.43 -1.27
N SER A 26 -11.97 -11.42 -0.60
CA SER A 26 -11.50 -11.56 0.77
C SER A 26 -12.60 -11.91 1.75
N GLY A 27 -13.77 -11.28 1.62
CA GLY A 27 -14.92 -11.58 2.46
C GLY A 27 -15.46 -13.00 2.28
N LEU A 28 -15.53 -13.51 1.05
CA LEU A 28 -15.90 -14.89 0.77
C LEU A 28 -14.88 -15.87 1.34
N THR A 29 -13.59 -15.62 1.14
CA THR A 29 -12.50 -16.42 1.69
C THR A 29 -12.54 -16.42 3.22
N ALA A 30 -12.76 -15.26 3.86
CA ALA A 30 -12.89 -15.17 5.31
C ALA A 30 -14.08 -15.98 5.85
N LEU A 31 -15.22 -16.02 5.13
CA LEU A 31 -16.37 -16.85 5.50
C LEU A 31 -16.04 -18.35 5.47
N VAL A 32 -15.32 -18.80 4.45
CA VAL A 32 -14.85 -20.19 4.34
C VAL A 32 -13.89 -20.54 5.49
N LEU A 33 -12.98 -19.62 5.80
CA LEU A 33 -11.97 -19.82 6.84
C LEU A 33 -12.48 -19.61 8.27
N LYS A 34 -13.71 -19.08 8.44
CA LYS A 34 -14.25 -18.72 9.77
C LYS A 34 -14.15 -19.84 10.80
N ASN A 35 -14.49 -21.05 10.41
CA ASN A 35 -14.55 -22.23 11.29
C ASN A 35 -13.31 -23.13 11.19
N THR A 36 -12.24 -22.67 10.54
CA THR A 36 -10.97 -23.41 10.44
C THR A 36 -10.01 -23.05 11.56
N PHE A 37 -8.94 -23.83 11.71
CA PHE A 37 -7.84 -23.57 12.67
C PHE A 37 -6.88 -22.47 12.20
N ILE A 38 -7.01 -22.01 10.95
CA ILE A 38 -6.13 -20.98 10.36
C ILE A 38 -6.38 -19.64 11.06
N THR A 39 -5.34 -19.08 11.65
CA THR A 39 -5.41 -17.78 12.35
C THR A 39 -5.15 -16.62 11.39
N PRO A 40 -5.66 -15.40 11.66
CA PRO A 40 -5.33 -14.22 10.88
C PRO A 40 -3.81 -14.01 10.74
N ASN A 41 -3.04 -14.13 11.83
CA ASN A 41 -1.58 -13.96 11.80
C ASN A 41 -0.87 -14.95 10.87
N GLN A 42 -1.37 -16.19 10.74
CA GLN A 42 -0.83 -17.17 9.78
C GLN A 42 -1.09 -16.71 8.34
N ILE A 43 -2.24 -16.11 8.07
CA ILE A 43 -2.56 -15.56 6.75
C ILE A 43 -1.66 -14.36 6.44
N THR A 44 -1.44 -13.46 7.41
CA THR A 44 -0.50 -12.34 7.25
C THR A 44 0.92 -12.84 6.95
N MET A 45 1.39 -13.87 7.68
CA MET A 45 2.70 -14.46 7.42
C MET A 45 2.79 -15.06 6.01
N LEU A 46 1.76 -15.78 5.56
CA LEU A 46 1.69 -16.32 4.21
C LEU A 46 1.70 -15.19 3.17
N SER A 47 0.97 -14.09 3.42
CA SER A 47 0.96 -12.90 2.59
C SER A 47 2.36 -12.31 2.43
N ILE A 48 3.13 -12.20 3.53
CA ILE A 48 4.52 -11.72 3.50
C ILE A 48 5.40 -12.64 2.65
N LEU A 49 5.32 -13.95 2.85
CA LEU A 49 6.12 -14.92 2.10
C LEU A 49 5.84 -14.86 0.59
N ILE A 50 4.56 -14.78 0.20
CA ILE A 50 4.18 -14.65 -1.21
C ILE A 50 4.64 -13.30 -1.77
N GLY A 51 4.53 -12.22 -1.00
CA GLY A 51 5.04 -10.91 -1.39
C GLY A 51 6.55 -10.90 -1.62
N LEU A 52 7.32 -11.52 -0.72
CA LEU A 52 8.76 -11.68 -0.89
C LEU A 52 9.11 -12.55 -2.11
N TYR A 53 8.35 -13.64 -2.32
CA TYR A 53 8.56 -14.49 -3.48
C TYR A 53 8.27 -13.77 -4.80
N SER A 54 7.37 -12.81 -4.82
CA SER A 54 7.11 -11.98 -5.99
C SER A 54 8.34 -11.19 -6.46
N PHE A 55 9.20 -10.77 -5.51
CA PHE A 55 10.42 -10.01 -5.81
C PHE A 55 11.47 -10.82 -6.58
N TYR A 56 11.48 -12.13 -6.43
CA TYR A 56 12.31 -13.00 -7.26
C TYR A 56 12.01 -12.84 -8.75
N TYR A 57 10.73 -12.73 -9.12
CA TYR A 57 10.32 -12.51 -10.52
C TYR A 57 10.64 -11.09 -10.97
N PHE A 58 10.43 -10.08 -10.15
CA PHE A 58 10.79 -8.70 -10.50
C PHE A 58 12.30 -8.53 -10.68
N PHE A 59 13.10 -9.23 -9.88
CA PHE A 59 14.55 -9.26 -10.03
C PHE A 59 14.99 -9.80 -11.40
N GLN A 60 14.34 -10.83 -11.91
CA GLN A 60 14.66 -11.36 -13.22
C GLN A 60 14.28 -10.41 -14.37
N GLY A 61 13.36 -9.49 -14.14
CA GLY A 61 12.90 -8.52 -15.13
C GLY A 61 12.17 -9.11 -16.33
N GLY A 62 11.78 -8.23 -17.25
CA GLY A 62 11.03 -8.59 -18.46
C GLY A 62 9.53 -8.74 -18.21
N ALA A 63 8.73 -8.49 -19.26
CA ALA A 63 7.27 -8.40 -19.16
C ALA A 63 6.62 -9.64 -18.57
N LYS A 64 7.07 -10.84 -18.97
CA LYS A 64 6.52 -12.11 -18.48
C LYS A 64 6.79 -12.32 -16.99
N ASN A 65 8.01 -12.08 -16.54
CA ASN A 65 8.39 -12.21 -15.14
C ASN A 65 7.70 -11.14 -14.29
N ASP A 66 7.65 -9.90 -14.78
CA ASP A 66 6.93 -8.82 -14.09
C ASP A 66 5.43 -9.14 -13.98
N LEU A 67 4.82 -9.77 -14.98
CA LEU A 67 3.42 -10.19 -14.89
C LEU A 67 3.21 -11.26 -13.81
N ILE A 68 4.08 -12.28 -13.75
CA ILE A 68 4.00 -13.31 -12.71
C ILE A 68 4.22 -12.66 -11.32
N GLY A 69 5.26 -11.84 -11.19
CA GLY A 69 5.60 -11.14 -9.96
C GLY A 69 4.45 -10.28 -9.44
N ILE A 70 3.82 -9.49 -10.33
CA ILE A 70 2.73 -8.60 -9.90
C ILE A 70 1.45 -9.37 -9.54
N LEU A 71 1.16 -10.48 -10.20
CA LEU A 71 0.03 -11.34 -9.83
C LEU A 71 0.25 -11.97 -8.44
N LEU A 72 1.47 -12.43 -8.14
CA LEU A 72 1.84 -12.91 -6.81
C LEU A 72 1.75 -11.80 -5.76
N TYR A 73 2.20 -10.60 -6.08
CA TYR A 73 2.10 -9.45 -5.18
C TYR A 73 0.64 -9.05 -4.91
N GLN A 74 -0.23 -9.09 -5.93
CA GLN A 74 -1.68 -8.87 -5.76
C GLN A 74 -2.32 -9.97 -4.91
N LEU A 75 -1.89 -11.22 -5.05
CA LEU A 75 -2.34 -12.32 -4.18
C LEU A 75 -1.92 -12.08 -2.73
N SER A 76 -0.67 -11.65 -2.50
CA SER A 76 -0.19 -11.23 -1.19
C SER A 76 -1.07 -10.13 -0.58
N PHE A 77 -1.41 -9.10 -1.36
CA PHE A 77 -2.28 -8.01 -0.91
C PHE A 77 -3.73 -8.48 -0.64
N LEU A 78 -4.24 -9.42 -1.44
CA LEU A 78 -5.56 -10.03 -1.20
C LEU A 78 -5.58 -10.80 0.12
N LEU A 79 -4.53 -11.57 0.44
CA LEU A 79 -4.42 -12.30 1.70
C LEU A 79 -4.38 -11.37 2.92
N ASP A 80 -3.74 -10.22 2.81
CA ASP A 80 -3.78 -9.14 3.81
C ASP A 80 -5.21 -8.61 4.04
N CYS A 81 -6.00 -8.50 2.97
CA CYS A 81 -7.42 -8.18 3.13
C CYS A 81 -8.19 -9.30 3.84
N VAL A 82 -7.84 -10.57 3.58
CA VAL A 82 -8.50 -11.75 4.17
C VAL A 82 -8.24 -11.84 5.67
N ASP A 83 -6.99 -11.61 6.12
CA ASP A 83 -6.65 -11.71 7.56
C ASP A 83 -7.43 -10.68 8.39
N GLY A 84 -7.53 -9.43 7.89
CA GLY A 84 -8.31 -8.39 8.54
C GLY A 84 -9.82 -8.69 8.54
N ASP A 85 -10.37 -9.21 7.45
CA ASP A 85 -11.77 -9.60 7.37
C ASP A 85 -12.07 -10.81 8.29
N LEU A 86 -11.16 -11.80 8.35
CA LEU A 86 -11.28 -12.95 9.23
C LEU A 86 -11.20 -12.57 10.70
N ALA A 87 -10.29 -11.65 11.06
CA ALA A 87 -10.16 -11.14 12.43
C ALA A 87 -11.46 -10.48 12.91
N ARG A 88 -12.05 -9.63 12.07
CA ARG A 88 -13.34 -8.98 12.36
C ARG A 88 -14.51 -9.96 12.43
N LEU A 89 -14.55 -10.93 11.50
CA LEU A 89 -15.60 -11.94 11.43
C LEU A 89 -15.64 -12.88 12.65
N ARG A 90 -14.46 -13.14 13.27
CA ARG A 90 -14.36 -13.95 14.50
C ARG A 90 -14.63 -13.15 15.78
N GLY A 91 -15.08 -11.91 15.66
CA GLY A 91 -15.42 -11.07 16.82
C GLY A 91 -14.20 -10.57 17.60
N ASN A 92 -13.00 -10.66 17.04
CA ASN A 92 -11.80 -10.09 17.61
C ASN A 92 -11.77 -8.55 17.43
N ASN A 93 -12.88 -7.88 17.78
CA ASN A 93 -13.00 -6.42 17.74
C ASN A 93 -12.04 -5.71 18.73
N LYS A 94 -11.42 -6.45 19.65
CA LYS A 94 -10.27 -5.95 20.41
C LYS A 94 -9.08 -5.98 19.46
N VAL A 95 -8.63 -4.81 19.06
CA VAL A 95 -7.40 -4.64 18.28
C VAL A 95 -6.26 -5.34 19.01
N LYS A 96 -5.81 -6.47 18.44
CA LYS A 96 -4.65 -7.17 19.01
C LYS A 96 -3.41 -6.45 18.51
N LEU A 97 -2.59 -5.96 19.45
CA LEU A 97 -1.30 -5.31 19.14
C LEU A 97 -0.43 -6.16 18.20
N SER A 98 -0.48 -7.49 18.34
CA SER A 98 0.24 -8.39 17.43
C SER A 98 -0.23 -8.30 15.97
N GLY A 99 -1.54 -8.19 15.72
CA GLY A 99 -2.07 -8.01 14.36
C GLY A 99 -1.61 -6.70 13.75
N MET A 100 -1.74 -5.58 14.48
CA MET A 100 -1.23 -4.28 14.03
C MET A 100 0.27 -4.32 13.72
N TYR A 101 1.07 -4.98 14.56
CA TYR A 101 2.49 -5.11 14.35
C TYR A 101 2.81 -5.83 13.03
N PHE A 102 2.13 -6.94 12.74
CA PHE A 102 2.34 -7.69 11.50
C PHE A 102 1.88 -6.90 10.26
N ASP A 103 0.76 -6.16 10.34
CA ASP A 103 0.30 -5.29 9.26
C ASP A 103 1.34 -4.20 8.94
N TYR A 104 1.87 -3.54 9.98
CA TYR A 104 2.93 -2.55 9.82
C TYR A 104 4.22 -3.15 9.27
N PHE A 105 4.65 -4.29 9.81
CA PHE A 105 5.84 -4.98 9.35
C PHE A 105 5.74 -5.36 7.86
N ARG A 106 4.57 -5.89 7.45
CA ARG A 106 4.31 -6.20 6.06
C ARG A 106 4.38 -4.97 5.16
N ALA A 107 3.70 -3.89 5.54
CA ALA A 107 3.69 -2.66 4.77
C ALA A 107 5.08 -2.05 4.63
N LEU A 108 5.84 -1.98 5.73
CA LEU A 108 7.21 -1.49 5.76
C LEU A 108 8.17 -2.33 4.92
N LEU A 109 7.96 -3.64 4.87
CA LEU A 109 8.83 -4.55 4.14
C LEU A 109 8.48 -4.56 2.66
N LEU A 110 7.21 -4.75 2.30
CA LEU A 110 6.83 -5.05 0.93
C LEU A 110 6.62 -3.79 0.07
N GLU A 111 6.03 -2.72 0.63
CA GLU A 111 5.68 -1.56 -0.18
C GLU A 111 6.90 -0.79 -0.71
N PRO A 112 7.95 -0.48 0.08
CA PRO A 112 9.10 0.22 -0.46
C PRO A 112 9.96 -0.66 -1.36
N LEU A 113 9.97 -1.98 -1.13
CA LEU A 113 10.77 -2.90 -1.94
C LEU A 113 10.18 -3.14 -3.35
N LEU A 114 8.87 -3.01 -3.53
CA LEU A 114 8.24 -3.24 -4.83
C LEU A 114 8.85 -2.38 -5.96
N PRO A 115 8.90 -1.04 -5.89
CA PRO A 115 9.51 -0.23 -6.95
C PRO A 115 11.01 -0.47 -7.08
N VAL A 116 11.69 -0.81 -5.99
CA VAL A 116 13.13 -1.12 -5.98
C VAL A 116 13.43 -2.37 -6.82
N PHE A 117 12.71 -3.47 -6.57
CA PHE A 117 12.92 -4.71 -7.33
C PHE A 117 12.52 -4.58 -8.80
N LEU A 118 11.50 -3.79 -9.10
CA LEU A 118 11.15 -3.45 -10.48
C LEU A 118 12.29 -2.69 -11.19
N ALA A 119 13.00 -1.80 -10.49
CA ALA A 119 14.15 -1.08 -11.03
C ALA A 119 15.39 -1.98 -11.15
N ILE A 120 15.64 -2.86 -10.17
CA ILE A 120 16.73 -3.86 -10.27
C ILE A 120 16.51 -4.72 -11.52
N GLY A 121 15.29 -5.21 -11.75
CA GLY A 121 14.96 -5.96 -12.96
C GLY A 121 15.24 -5.18 -14.25
N LEU A 122 15.11 -3.85 -14.27
CA LEU A 122 15.52 -3.01 -15.40
C LEU A 122 17.05 -2.89 -15.50
N ALA A 123 17.75 -2.73 -14.38
CA ALA A 123 19.20 -2.62 -14.36
C ALA A 123 19.87 -3.88 -14.92
N MET A 124 19.28 -5.07 -14.73
CA MET A 124 19.72 -6.33 -15.33
C MET A 124 19.68 -6.31 -16.87
N TYR A 125 18.90 -5.42 -17.48
CA TYR A 125 18.83 -5.19 -18.93
C TYR A 125 19.65 -3.98 -19.38
N GLY A 126 20.59 -3.49 -18.55
CA GLY A 126 21.52 -2.39 -18.90
C GLY A 126 20.95 -0.99 -18.70
N TYR A 127 19.81 -0.84 -18.03
CA TYR A 127 19.27 0.49 -17.63
C TYR A 127 20.01 1.03 -16.39
N SER A 128 19.86 2.32 -16.14
CA SER A 128 20.61 3.06 -15.13
C SER A 128 20.44 2.50 -13.71
N GLU A 129 21.57 2.13 -13.08
CA GLU A 129 21.64 1.75 -11.66
C GLU A 129 21.29 2.91 -10.72
N LEU A 130 21.51 4.17 -11.16
CA LEU A 130 21.11 5.35 -10.40
C LEU A 130 19.59 5.39 -10.13
N LEU A 131 18.77 4.83 -11.03
CA LEU A 131 17.32 4.72 -10.79
C LEU A 131 17.03 3.79 -9.62
N VAL A 132 17.79 2.72 -9.44
CA VAL A 132 17.64 1.81 -8.29
C VAL A 132 17.91 2.57 -6.99
N LEU A 133 19.06 3.28 -6.92
CA LEU A 133 19.42 4.08 -5.75
C LEU A 133 18.36 5.16 -5.45
N LEU A 134 17.91 5.87 -6.47
CA LEU A 134 16.86 6.88 -6.33
C LEU A 134 15.59 6.27 -5.74
N LEU A 135 15.12 5.15 -6.27
CA LEU A 135 13.90 4.50 -5.79
C LEU A 135 14.05 3.90 -4.40
N VAL A 136 15.24 3.41 -4.02
CA VAL A 136 15.53 3.02 -2.62
C VAL A 136 15.29 4.21 -1.71
N VAL A 137 15.99 5.32 -1.96
CA VAL A 137 15.91 6.52 -1.12
C VAL A 137 14.47 7.03 -1.02
N VAL A 138 13.80 7.23 -2.16
CA VAL A 138 12.48 7.86 -2.19
C VAL A 138 11.38 6.95 -1.61
N SER A 139 11.48 5.65 -1.85
CA SER A 139 10.50 4.69 -1.35
C SER A 139 10.53 4.55 0.17
N PHE A 140 11.72 4.55 0.78
CA PHE A 140 11.84 4.54 2.23
C PHE A 140 11.59 5.91 2.86
N TRP A 141 12.03 7.00 2.23
CA TRP A 141 11.81 8.36 2.73
C TRP A 141 10.34 8.74 2.83
N ARG A 142 9.51 8.17 1.96
CA ARG A 142 8.06 8.37 2.02
C ARG A 142 7.46 8.05 3.40
N TRP A 143 8.03 7.09 4.12
CA TRP A 143 7.54 6.67 5.43
C TRP A 143 7.96 7.59 6.58
N VAL A 144 8.99 8.41 6.39
CA VAL A 144 9.52 9.30 7.45
C VAL A 144 8.47 10.23 8.06
N PRO A 145 7.64 10.97 7.27
CA PRO A 145 6.62 11.85 7.85
C PRO A 145 5.60 11.07 8.69
N GLN A 146 5.17 9.91 8.23
CA GLN A 146 4.20 9.09 8.95
C GLN A 146 4.77 8.60 10.29
N PHE A 147 6.00 8.10 10.32
CA PHE A 147 6.65 7.68 11.56
C PHE A 147 6.85 8.84 12.53
N SER A 148 7.26 10.00 12.02
CA SER A 148 7.45 11.19 12.83
C SER A 148 6.14 11.58 13.51
N ARG A 149 5.03 11.61 12.77
CA ARG A 149 3.71 11.91 13.31
C ARG A 149 3.27 10.89 14.37
N GLU A 150 3.37 9.60 14.07
CA GLU A 150 2.98 8.54 15.00
C GLU A 150 3.80 8.60 16.29
N HIS A 151 5.11 8.84 16.19
CA HIS A 151 5.98 8.99 17.34
C HIS A 151 5.61 10.20 18.23
N ILE A 152 5.27 11.33 17.62
CA ILE A 152 4.85 12.53 18.32
C ILE A 152 3.51 12.32 19.01
N VAL A 153 2.54 11.71 18.30
CA VAL A 153 1.22 11.38 18.88
C VAL A 153 1.37 10.44 20.07
N ILE A 154 2.18 9.38 19.96
CA ILE A 154 2.44 8.45 21.07
C ILE A 154 3.08 9.19 22.25
N ARG A 155 4.04 10.08 22.02
CA ARG A 155 4.68 10.87 23.06
C ARG A 155 3.70 11.81 23.77
N GLN A 156 2.79 12.43 23.04
CA GLN A 156 1.78 13.31 23.65
C GLN A 156 0.76 12.51 24.45
N LEU A 157 0.31 11.35 23.96
CA LEU A 157 -0.57 10.45 24.69
C LEU A 157 0.07 9.95 25.99
N SER A 158 1.35 9.62 25.96
CA SER A 158 2.07 9.19 27.18
C SER A 158 2.23 10.31 28.22
N ARG A 159 2.24 11.58 27.78
CA ARG A 159 2.37 12.74 28.67
C ARG A 159 1.03 13.25 29.18
N ASN A 160 -0.06 13.00 28.48
CA ASN A 160 -1.37 13.59 28.76
C ASN A 160 -2.45 12.51 28.83
N GLN A 161 -2.59 11.88 30.01
CA GLN A 161 -3.56 10.80 30.23
C GLN A 161 -5.01 11.20 29.93
N ASN A 162 -5.33 12.50 30.04
CA ASN A 162 -6.66 13.03 29.71
C ASN A 162 -7.00 12.93 28.22
N LEU A 163 -6.01 12.92 27.32
CA LEU A 163 -6.21 12.72 25.88
C LEU A 163 -6.59 11.27 25.55
N VAL A 164 -6.15 10.30 26.36
CA VAL A 164 -6.51 8.88 26.18
C VAL A 164 -7.99 8.64 26.49
N GLN A 165 -8.58 9.47 27.37
CA GLN A 165 -9.99 9.36 27.76
C GLN A 165 -10.94 9.99 26.75
N ASN A 166 -10.45 10.77 25.78
CA ASN A 166 -11.28 11.44 24.79
C ASN A 166 -10.90 11.03 23.34
N PRO A 167 -11.30 9.81 22.90
CA PRO A 167 -10.92 9.28 21.58
C PRO A 167 -11.48 10.09 20.41
N GLN A 168 -12.40 11.02 20.62
CA GLN A 168 -12.94 11.88 19.56
C GLN A 168 -11.89 12.85 19.00
N LEU A 169 -10.89 13.26 19.79
CA LEU A 169 -9.77 14.09 19.32
C LEU A 169 -8.94 13.41 18.22
N PHE A 170 -8.98 12.07 18.12
CA PHE A 170 -8.31 11.32 17.05
C PHE A 170 -9.16 11.16 15.78
N VAL A 171 -10.46 11.35 15.89
CA VAL A 171 -11.40 11.23 14.74
C VAL A 171 -11.29 12.45 13.82
N ASP A 172 -10.89 13.60 14.36
CA ASP A 172 -10.76 14.86 13.62
C ASP A 172 -9.38 15.05 12.95
N MET A 173 -8.46 14.09 13.12
CA MET A 173 -7.26 14.09 12.27
C MET A 173 -7.69 14.02 10.79
N PRO A 174 -7.14 14.87 9.91
CA PRO A 174 -7.55 14.90 8.54
C PRO A 174 -7.35 13.51 7.94
N LYS A 175 -8.47 12.77 7.75
CA LYS A 175 -8.49 11.53 7.00
C LYS A 175 -7.99 11.89 5.62
N GLY A 176 -6.76 11.48 5.31
CA GLY A 176 -6.14 11.75 4.03
C GLY A 176 -7.12 11.46 2.89
N ILE A 177 -7.26 12.42 2.00
CA ILE A 177 -8.19 12.48 0.88
C ILE A 177 -9.58 12.97 1.29
N GLY A 178 -9.67 14.27 1.48
CA GLY A 178 -10.95 14.97 1.65
C GLY A 178 -11.93 14.66 0.53
N LYS A 179 -13.22 14.79 0.83
CA LYS A 179 -14.33 14.69 -0.13
C LYS A 179 -13.96 15.45 -1.39
N GLY A 180 -13.59 14.69 -2.43
CA GLY A 180 -13.04 15.26 -3.66
C GLY A 180 -14.03 16.25 -4.27
N ASN A 181 -13.57 17.46 -4.41
CA ASN A 181 -14.25 18.47 -5.18
C ASN A 181 -14.58 17.89 -6.55
N LYS A 182 -15.82 18.08 -7.04
CA LYS A 182 -16.26 17.62 -8.37
C LYS A 182 -15.59 18.40 -9.52
N SER A 183 -14.57 19.21 -9.22
CA SER A 183 -13.78 19.94 -10.19
C SER A 183 -12.88 19.00 -11.01
N LEU A 184 -12.48 19.43 -12.19
CA LEU A 184 -11.51 18.72 -13.04
C LEU A 184 -10.23 18.37 -12.26
N ALA A 185 -9.75 19.28 -11.41
CA ALA A 185 -8.62 19.04 -10.52
C ALA A 185 -8.87 17.89 -9.52
N GLY A 186 -10.10 17.76 -9.01
CA GLY A 186 -10.49 16.64 -8.15
C GLY A 186 -10.57 15.30 -8.89
N LEU A 187 -10.94 15.30 -10.17
CA LEU A 187 -10.89 14.11 -11.02
C LEU A 187 -9.44 13.71 -11.31
N MET A 188 -8.60 14.66 -11.68
CA MET A 188 -7.17 14.43 -11.95
C MET A 188 -6.44 13.89 -10.70
N SER A 189 -6.72 14.43 -9.51
CA SER A 189 -6.12 13.92 -8.27
C SER A 189 -6.52 12.47 -7.98
N LYS A 190 -7.76 12.07 -8.27
CA LYS A 190 -8.22 10.68 -8.14
C LYS A 190 -7.52 9.76 -9.12
N LEU A 191 -7.36 10.16 -10.38
CA LEU A 191 -6.63 9.38 -11.38
C LEU A 191 -5.16 9.20 -10.98
N ILE A 192 -4.51 10.26 -10.50
CA ILE A 192 -3.13 10.20 -10.01
C ILE A 192 -3.00 9.16 -8.88
N ILE A 193 -3.94 9.12 -7.94
CA ILE A 193 -3.92 8.15 -6.84
C ILE A 193 -4.16 6.73 -7.35
N ILE A 194 -5.04 6.54 -8.34
CA ILE A 194 -5.32 5.22 -8.92
C ILE A 194 -4.09 4.63 -9.61
N PHE A 195 -3.28 5.46 -10.29
CA PHE A 195 -2.13 4.98 -11.07
C PHE A 195 -0.79 5.08 -10.34
N TRP A 196 -0.64 6.01 -9.38
CA TRP A 196 0.63 6.25 -8.69
C TRP A 196 0.57 6.13 -7.16
N GLY A 197 -0.62 5.95 -6.59
CA GLY A 197 -0.74 5.71 -5.14
C GLY A 197 -0.18 4.36 -4.75
N LEU A 198 0.80 4.31 -3.85
CA LEU A 198 1.30 3.05 -3.28
C LEU A 198 0.28 2.45 -2.29
N PRO A 199 0.21 1.14 -2.21
CA PRO A 199 0.79 0.12 -3.12
C PRO A 199 -0.10 -0.15 -4.34
N ILE A 200 -1.37 0.25 -4.30
CA ILE A 200 -2.43 -0.19 -5.23
C ILE A 200 -2.26 0.43 -6.61
N GLY A 201 -1.93 1.72 -6.69
CA GLY A 201 -1.72 2.40 -7.95
C GLY A 201 -0.56 1.79 -8.74
N LEU A 202 0.57 1.56 -8.07
CA LEU A 202 1.73 0.91 -8.67
C LEU A 202 1.39 -0.52 -9.13
N MET A 203 0.70 -1.31 -8.29
CA MET A 203 0.26 -2.66 -8.67
C MET A 203 -0.59 -2.65 -9.93
N ASN A 204 -1.60 -1.79 -10.01
CA ASN A 204 -2.51 -1.73 -11.15
C ASN A 204 -1.76 -1.34 -12.43
N THR A 205 -0.90 -0.32 -12.36
CA THR A 205 -0.14 0.15 -13.51
C THR A 205 0.83 -0.92 -14.02
N ILE A 206 1.59 -1.56 -13.14
CA ILE A 206 2.51 -2.63 -13.53
C ILE A 206 1.75 -3.84 -14.08
N THR A 207 0.57 -4.17 -13.55
CA THR A 207 -0.25 -5.26 -14.12
C THR A 207 -0.63 -4.98 -15.56
N VAL A 208 -1.15 -3.79 -15.85
CA VAL A 208 -1.52 -3.40 -17.21
C VAL A 208 -0.30 -3.35 -18.11
N LEU A 209 0.78 -2.72 -17.65
CA LEU A 209 2.02 -2.58 -18.41
C LEU A 209 2.63 -3.96 -18.74
N ALA A 210 2.72 -4.86 -17.77
CA ALA A 210 3.27 -6.18 -17.97
C ALA A 210 2.39 -7.03 -18.90
N PHE A 211 1.06 -6.96 -18.75
CA PHE A 211 0.14 -7.64 -19.65
C PHE A 211 0.29 -7.14 -21.08
N VAL A 212 0.29 -5.83 -21.30
CA VAL A 212 0.52 -5.23 -22.64
C VAL A 212 1.90 -5.61 -23.16
N GLY A 213 2.92 -5.62 -22.28
CA GLY A 213 4.29 -6.01 -22.62
C GLY A 213 4.41 -7.44 -23.12
N VAL A 214 3.67 -8.39 -22.52
CA VAL A 214 3.69 -9.81 -22.94
C VAL A 214 3.08 -10.01 -24.32
N TYR A 215 2.00 -9.28 -24.63
CA TYR A 215 1.19 -9.58 -25.81
C TYR A 215 1.38 -8.61 -26.99
N PHE A 216 1.83 -7.38 -26.73
CA PHE A 216 1.77 -6.30 -27.74
C PHE A 216 3.08 -5.54 -27.95
N LEU A 217 4.06 -5.63 -27.01
CA LEU A 217 5.29 -4.85 -27.10
C LEU A 217 6.51 -5.73 -27.37
N SER A 218 7.50 -5.16 -28.06
CA SER A 218 8.84 -5.73 -28.09
C SER A 218 9.51 -5.61 -26.71
N VAL A 219 10.54 -6.43 -26.47
CA VAL A 219 11.30 -6.39 -25.21
C VAL A 219 11.86 -5.00 -24.93
N VAL A 220 12.39 -4.33 -25.95
CA VAL A 220 12.95 -2.96 -25.82
C VAL A 220 11.87 -1.96 -25.44
N GLN A 221 10.76 -1.93 -26.18
CA GLN A 221 9.65 -1.01 -25.89
C GLN A 221 9.09 -1.19 -24.47
N TYR A 222 8.95 -2.43 -24.01
CA TYR A 222 8.51 -2.70 -22.66
C TYR A 222 9.43 -2.08 -21.61
N HIS A 223 10.75 -2.28 -21.75
CA HIS A 223 11.72 -1.76 -20.79
C HIS A 223 11.80 -0.23 -20.83
N GLU A 224 11.71 0.40 -22.01
CA GLU A 224 11.69 1.86 -22.14
C GLU A 224 10.47 2.47 -21.43
N ILE A 225 9.27 1.92 -21.68
CA ILE A 225 8.04 2.40 -21.02
C ILE A 225 8.11 2.19 -19.50
N LYS A 226 8.59 1.02 -19.06
CA LYS A 226 8.78 0.73 -17.63
C LYS A 226 9.78 1.69 -16.99
N PHE A 227 10.88 2.00 -17.66
CA PHE A 227 11.90 2.95 -17.19
C PHE A 227 11.32 4.35 -17.02
N ILE A 228 10.63 4.88 -18.04
CA ILE A 228 9.95 6.18 -17.96
C ILE A 228 8.94 6.20 -16.81
N TYR A 229 8.14 5.15 -16.68
CA TYR A 229 7.15 5.04 -15.59
C TYR A 229 7.81 5.09 -14.21
N LEU A 230 8.91 4.38 -13.99
CA LEU A 230 9.60 4.36 -12.70
C LEU A 230 10.28 5.70 -12.38
N ILE A 231 10.77 6.44 -13.37
CA ILE A 231 11.25 7.83 -13.18
C ILE A 231 10.11 8.73 -12.73
N LEU A 232 8.98 8.70 -13.42
CA LEU A 232 7.80 9.50 -13.06
C LEU A 232 7.29 9.14 -11.66
N LEU A 233 7.33 7.86 -11.30
CA LEU A 233 7.00 7.40 -9.97
C LEU A 233 7.94 7.96 -8.90
N ALA A 234 9.25 7.97 -9.16
CA ALA A 234 10.24 8.54 -8.24
C ALA A 234 10.01 10.04 -8.02
N ILE A 235 9.75 10.78 -9.09
CA ILE A 235 9.40 12.22 -9.02
C ILE A 235 8.11 12.42 -8.22
N PHE A 236 7.09 11.61 -8.46
CA PHE A 236 5.83 11.67 -7.73
C PHE A 236 6.02 11.43 -6.23
N TYR A 237 6.83 10.44 -5.84
CA TYR A 237 7.11 10.16 -4.44
C TYR A 237 7.90 11.28 -3.77
N LEU A 238 8.86 11.87 -4.47
CA LEU A 238 9.60 13.01 -3.95
C LEU A 238 8.68 14.20 -3.68
N ILE A 239 7.80 14.53 -4.63
CA ILE A 239 6.80 15.60 -4.46
C ILE A 239 5.85 15.29 -3.30
N HIS A 240 5.39 14.04 -3.21
CA HIS A 240 4.51 13.62 -2.13
C HIS A 240 5.19 13.71 -0.77
N PHE A 241 6.44 13.26 -0.66
CA PHE A 241 7.26 13.40 0.54
C PHE A 241 7.41 14.86 0.97
N LEU A 242 7.78 15.76 0.05
CA LEU A 242 7.93 17.18 0.36
C LEU A 242 6.62 17.79 0.86
N LYS A 243 5.50 17.51 0.18
CA LYS A 243 4.16 17.97 0.62
C LYS A 243 3.78 17.42 1.99
N ALA A 244 3.99 16.13 2.23
CA ALA A 244 3.69 15.50 3.50
C ALA A 244 4.54 16.11 4.62
N SER A 245 5.85 16.28 4.41
CA SER A 245 6.77 16.89 5.39
C SER A 245 6.38 18.32 5.74
N ILE A 246 5.99 19.14 4.76
CA ILE A 246 5.52 20.50 4.99
C ILE A 246 4.19 20.51 5.77
N SER A 247 3.27 19.60 5.43
CA SER A 247 1.98 19.48 6.13
C SER A 247 2.17 19.05 7.58
N GLU A 248 3.02 18.06 7.82
CA GLU A 248 3.34 17.59 9.18
C GLU A 248 4.04 18.68 10.00
N TYR A 249 4.98 19.44 9.41
CA TYR A 249 5.62 20.56 10.08
C TYR A 249 4.60 21.62 10.54
N LYS A 250 3.65 22.00 9.67
CA LYS A 250 2.59 22.96 10.03
C LYS A 250 1.70 22.46 11.16
N LEU A 251 1.28 21.18 11.09
CA LEU A 251 0.50 20.56 12.15
C LEU A 251 1.24 20.59 13.50
N LEU A 252 2.55 20.31 13.48
CA LEU A 252 3.38 20.37 14.69
C LEU A 252 3.47 21.79 15.27
N ASP A 253 3.63 22.80 14.41
CA ASP A 253 3.71 24.20 14.83
C ASP A 253 2.38 24.70 15.46
N GLU A 254 1.24 24.21 14.95
CA GLU A 254 -0.08 24.49 15.55
C GLU A 254 -0.28 23.77 16.89
N PHE A 255 0.29 22.58 17.06
CA PHE A 255 0.21 21.83 18.34
C PHE A 255 1.11 22.38 19.45
N TRP A 256 2.14 23.18 19.12
CA TRP A 256 3.06 23.77 20.10
C TRP A 256 2.67 25.18 20.55
N LYS A 257 1.69 25.80 19.90
CA LYS A 257 1.07 27.08 20.29
C LYS A 257 -0.11 26.86 21.21
#